data_1bf03f9adda58660f8d409528d66f983
#
_entry.id   1bf03f9adda58660f8d409528d66f983
#
_cell.length_a   1.000
_cell.length_b   1.000
_cell.length_c   1.000
_cell.angle_alpha   90.00
_cell.angle_beta   90.00
_cell.angle_gamma   90.00
#
_symmetry.space_group_name_H-M   'P 1'
#
loop_
_entity.id
_entity.type
_entity.pdbx_description
1 polymer ?
#
loop_
_entity_poly.entity_id
_entity_poly.type
_entity_poly.pdbx_seq_one_letter_code
_entity_poly.pdbx_strand_id
1 'polypeptide(L)'
;AVHVVSLMDELETQMRNWDTVGTVRIGATITIGTVLLPGLVKQFQGEFPELKVEIQVCPASQVEQLILDNRIDLGLIEAQPLHKELRAIPFLTDELRAVLPPDSPLAARDSVTVEELAAHPMLMREPGSAGRTGLEAILALHQLHIEPAWESVSTQALIKAVAQGLGVAILPKLLAERDAETGTIVMRPFQEPLLRTLNIVYHPKKYLSASMVRLIALCRELGQNTQKDSFEY
;
A
#
# COMPACT_ATOMS: atom_id res chain seq x y z
N ALA A 1 10.99 10.49 -50.81
CA ALA A 1 9.85 10.91 -49.98
C ALA A 1 9.03 9.71 -49.48
N VAL A 2 8.65 8.76 -50.39
CA VAL A 2 7.83 7.59 -50.01
C VAL A 2 8.50 6.70 -48.97
N HIS A 3 9.82 6.48 -49.08
CA HIS A 3 10.56 5.61 -48.11
C HIS A 3 10.68 6.20 -46.71
N VAL A 4 10.73 7.52 -46.58
CA VAL A 4 10.75 8.20 -45.28
C VAL A 4 9.38 8.12 -44.60
N VAL A 5 8.31 8.24 -45.35
CA VAL A 5 6.94 8.10 -44.85
C VAL A 5 6.70 6.65 -44.38
N SER A 6 7.12 5.65 -45.19
CA SER A 6 7.04 4.24 -44.78
C SER A 6 7.81 3.93 -43.52
N LEU A 7 9.02 4.48 -43.36
CA LEU A 7 9.80 4.34 -42.11
C LEU A 7 9.14 5.06 -40.93
N MET A 8 8.49 6.19 -41.13
CA MET A 8 7.72 6.87 -40.09
C MET A 8 6.49 6.05 -39.68
N ASP A 9 5.75 5.50 -40.64
CA ASP A 9 4.59 4.62 -40.36
C ASP A 9 5.01 3.33 -39.66
N GLU A 10 6.16 2.75 -40.02
CA GLU A 10 6.74 1.60 -39.30
C GLU A 10 7.15 1.96 -37.89
N LEU A 11 7.78 3.11 -37.69
CA LEU A 11 8.14 3.61 -36.33
C LEU A 11 6.90 3.90 -35.50
N GLU A 12 5.88 4.54 -36.04
CA GLU A 12 4.61 4.76 -35.34
C GLU A 12 3.92 3.44 -34.97
N THR A 13 3.95 2.45 -35.89
CA THR A 13 3.37 1.13 -35.64
C THR A 13 4.19 0.38 -34.55
N GLN A 14 5.50 0.47 -34.57
CA GLN A 14 6.36 -0.10 -33.53
C GLN A 14 6.16 0.61 -32.20
N MET A 15 6.02 1.95 -32.20
CA MET A 15 5.70 2.71 -30.97
C MET A 15 4.33 2.36 -30.40
N ARG A 16 3.31 2.12 -31.24
CA ARG A 16 2.00 1.62 -30.81
C ARG A 16 2.10 0.20 -30.22
N ASN A 17 2.92 -0.66 -30.82
CA ASN A 17 3.15 -2.01 -30.32
C ASN A 17 3.96 -2.01 -29.01
N TRP A 18 4.79 -0.99 -28.74
CA TRP A 18 5.45 -0.85 -27.45
C TRP A 18 4.47 -0.62 -26.28
N ASP A 19 3.30 -0.09 -26.55
CA ASP A 19 2.23 0.08 -25.55
C ASP A 19 1.56 -1.26 -25.17
N THR A 20 1.69 -2.28 -26.01
CA THR A 20 1.07 -3.60 -25.83
C THR A 20 2.06 -4.76 -25.67
N VAL A 21 3.34 -4.54 -26.04
CA VAL A 21 4.41 -5.54 -25.94
C VAL A 21 5.59 -4.93 -25.17
N GLY A 22 6.11 -5.64 -24.20
CA GLY A 22 7.24 -5.16 -23.40
C GLY A 22 7.12 -5.55 -21.94
N THR A 23 7.72 -4.76 -21.07
CA THR A 23 7.71 -5.01 -19.62
C THR A 23 7.26 -3.76 -18.86
N VAL A 24 6.28 -3.92 -17.99
CA VAL A 24 5.89 -2.91 -16.98
C VAL A 24 6.45 -3.34 -15.65
N ARG A 25 7.26 -2.46 -15.03
CA ARG A 25 7.92 -2.73 -13.75
C ARG A 25 7.26 -1.91 -12.65
N ILE A 26 6.77 -2.60 -11.64
CA ILE A 26 5.99 -2.01 -10.54
C ILE A 26 6.73 -2.25 -9.22
N GLY A 27 6.98 -1.18 -8.47
CA GLY A 27 7.37 -1.27 -7.07
C GLY A 27 6.15 -1.09 -6.17
N ALA A 28 6.07 -1.80 -5.06
CA ALA A 28 4.99 -1.61 -4.09
C ALA A 28 5.47 -1.82 -2.66
N THR A 29 4.84 -1.13 -1.72
CA THR A 29 5.01 -1.42 -0.30
C THR A 29 4.19 -2.63 0.12
N ILE A 30 4.46 -3.15 1.32
CA ILE A 30 3.93 -4.46 1.77
C ILE A 30 2.40 -4.51 1.76
N THR A 31 1.71 -3.50 2.27
CA THR A 31 0.24 -3.52 2.32
C THR A 31 -0.35 -3.64 0.91
N ILE A 32 0.11 -2.77 0.02
CA ILE A 32 -0.37 -2.72 -1.37
C ILE A 32 0.02 -4.00 -2.12
N GLY A 33 1.27 -4.42 -1.97
CA GLY A 33 1.80 -5.62 -2.62
C GLY A 33 1.12 -6.92 -2.17
N THR A 34 0.64 -6.96 -0.92
CA THR A 34 -0.03 -8.15 -0.36
C THR A 34 -1.52 -8.19 -0.70
N VAL A 35 -2.22 -7.06 -0.56
CA VAL A 35 -3.70 -7.05 -0.58
C VAL A 35 -4.24 -6.62 -1.93
N LEU A 36 -3.71 -5.55 -2.51
CA LEU A 36 -4.30 -4.90 -3.67
C LEU A 36 -3.68 -5.35 -4.99
N LEU A 37 -2.36 -5.44 -5.03
CA LEU A 37 -1.61 -5.65 -6.26
C LEU A 37 -1.92 -6.96 -6.98
N PRO A 38 -2.13 -8.12 -6.30
CA PRO A 38 -2.44 -9.36 -6.99
C PRO A 38 -3.70 -9.29 -7.84
N GLY A 39 -4.79 -8.71 -7.30
CA GLY A 39 -6.04 -8.51 -8.04
C GLY A 39 -5.90 -7.53 -9.19
N LEU A 40 -5.20 -6.43 -8.93
CA LEU A 40 -4.94 -5.36 -9.89
C LEU A 40 -4.10 -5.85 -11.09
N VAL A 41 -3.06 -6.63 -10.82
CA VAL A 41 -2.20 -7.22 -11.86
C VAL A 41 -2.96 -8.27 -12.66
N LYS A 42 -3.78 -9.10 -12.01
CA LYS A 42 -4.62 -10.09 -12.71
C LYS A 42 -5.56 -9.40 -13.71
N GLN A 43 -6.21 -8.31 -13.31
CA GLN A 43 -7.08 -7.53 -14.18
C GLN A 43 -6.28 -6.88 -15.32
N PHE A 44 -5.14 -6.25 -14.99
CA PHE A 44 -4.27 -5.60 -15.97
C PHE A 44 -3.73 -6.57 -17.03
N GLN A 45 -3.27 -7.76 -16.61
CA GLN A 45 -2.81 -8.79 -17.54
C GLN A 45 -3.94 -9.36 -18.41
N GLY A 46 -5.20 -9.34 -17.93
CA GLY A 46 -6.36 -9.68 -18.74
C GLY A 46 -6.60 -8.71 -19.89
N GLU A 47 -6.30 -7.42 -19.69
CA GLU A 47 -6.40 -6.37 -20.74
C GLU A 47 -5.16 -6.30 -21.63
N PHE A 48 -3.98 -6.68 -21.12
CA PHE A 48 -2.69 -6.62 -21.83
C PHE A 48 -1.93 -7.96 -21.73
N PRO A 49 -2.40 -9.04 -22.36
CA PRO A 49 -1.83 -10.38 -22.19
C PRO A 49 -0.40 -10.53 -22.70
N GLU A 50 0.04 -9.69 -23.64
CA GLU A 50 1.39 -9.71 -24.22
C GLU A 50 2.42 -8.91 -23.37
N LEU A 51 1.96 -8.14 -22.37
CA LEU A 51 2.85 -7.39 -21.49
C LEU A 51 3.36 -8.26 -20.35
N LYS A 52 4.68 -8.26 -20.18
CA LYS A 52 5.31 -8.81 -18.99
C LYS A 52 5.15 -7.81 -17.83
N VAL A 53 4.69 -8.28 -16.68
CA VAL A 53 4.64 -7.49 -15.45
C VAL A 53 5.71 -7.99 -14.49
N GLU A 54 6.61 -7.10 -14.08
CA GLU A 54 7.61 -7.37 -13.06
C GLU A 54 7.27 -6.57 -11.80
N ILE A 55 7.28 -7.26 -10.65
CA ILE A 55 6.86 -6.66 -9.37
C ILE A 55 7.99 -6.80 -8.36
N GLN A 56 8.25 -5.71 -7.65
CA GLN A 56 9.15 -5.69 -6.51
C GLN A 56 8.43 -5.11 -5.30
N VAL A 57 8.33 -5.90 -4.21
CA VAL A 57 7.76 -5.43 -2.94
C VAL A 57 8.90 -5.09 -1.99
N CYS A 58 8.95 -3.81 -1.57
CA CYS A 58 10.04 -3.30 -0.73
C CYS A 58 9.57 -2.04 0.05
N PRO A 59 10.34 -1.53 1.02
CA PRO A 59 10.02 -0.29 1.71
C PRO A 59 9.85 0.92 0.78
N ALA A 60 9.03 1.91 1.18
CA ALA A 60 8.71 3.08 0.37
C ALA A 60 9.95 3.84 -0.12
N SER A 61 10.94 4.05 0.74
CA SER A 61 12.21 4.70 0.37
C SER A 61 12.95 3.96 -0.74
N GLN A 62 12.91 2.63 -0.74
CA GLN A 62 13.50 1.82 -1.79
C GLN A 62 12.68 1.87 -3.08
N VAL A 63 11.33 1.90 -2.99
CA VAL A 63 10.46 2.11 -4.17
C VAL A 63 10.80 3.44 -4.84
N GLU A 64 10.92 4.52 -4.07
CA GLU A 64 11.28 5.85 -4.58
C GLU A 64 12.65 5.84 -5.27
N GLN A 65 13.66 5.22 -4.64
CA GLN A 65 14.99 5.11 -5.23
C GLN A 65 14.97 4.31 -6.54
N LEU A 66 14.23 3.21 -6.60
CA LEU A 66 14.09 2.42 -7.83
C LEU A 66 13.45 3.20 -8.97
N ILE A 67 12.52 4.13 -8.69
CA ILE A 67 11.94 5.04 -9.69
C ILE A 67 13.00 6.02 -10.18
N LEU A 68 13.74 6.65 -9.26
CA LEU A 68 14.80 7.62 -9.60
C LEU A 68 15.91 6.97 -10.44
N ASP A 69 16.26 5.71 -10.15
CA ASP A 69 17.23 4.91 -10.90
C ASP A 69 16.64 4.32 -12.20
N ASN A 70 15.38 4.64 -12.55
CA ASN A 70 14.66 4.10 -13.71
C ASN A 70 14.62 2.56 -13.76
N ARG A 71 14.68 1.91 -12.61
CA ARG A 71 14.59 0.44 -12.47
C ARG A 71 13.16 -0.07 -12.40
N ILE A 72 12.23 0.78 -11.96
CA ILE A 72 10.79 0.55 -12.03
C ILE A 72 10.10 1.72 -12.72
N ASP A 73 8.92 1.47 -13.24
CA ASP A 73 8.15 2.43 -14.03
C ASP A 73 7.14 3.19 -13.19
N LEU A 74 6.50 2.49 -12.25
CA LEU A 74 5.52 3.01 -11.29
C LEU A 74 5.79 2.45 -9.90
N GLY A 75 5.53 3.25 -8.88
CA GLY A 75 5.54 2.84 -7.48
C GLY A 75 4.15 2.98 -6.86
N LEU A 76 3.81 2.09 -5.95
CA LEU A 76 2.59 2.16 -5.13
C LEU A 76 3.01 2.20 -3.66
N ILE A 77 2.81 3.33 -2.99
CA ILE A 77 3.30 3.55 -1.63
C ILE A 77 2.21 4.15 -0.72
N GLU A 78 2.34 3.92 0.56
CA GLU A 78 1.57 4.64 1.59
C GLU A 78 2.29 5.96 1.93
N ALA A 79 1.52 7.03 2.08
CA ALA A 79 1.99 8.39 2.29
C ALA A 79 2.56 9.09 1.03
N GLN A 80 2.96 10.34 1.21
CA GLN A 80 3.59 11.13 0.14
C GLN A 80 5.06 10.72 -0.02
N PRO A 81 5.59 10.75 -1.25
CA PRO A 81 7.01 10.48 -1.46
C PRO A 81 7.88 11.54 -0.77
N LEU A 82 9.02 11.11 -0.25
CA LEU A 82 10.01 11.99 0.35
C LEU A 82 10.78 12.80 -0.70
N HIS A 83 10.99 12.20 -1.88
CA HIS A 83 11.68 12.85 -2.99
C HIS A 83 10.75 13.77 -3.78
N LYS A 84 10.99 15.09 -3.70
CA LYS A 84 10.19 16.13 -4.38
C LYS A 84 10.21 16.03 -5.90
N GLU A 85 11.14 15.28 -6.46
CA GLU A 85 11.25 15.02 -7.90
C GLU A 85 10.16 14.05 -8.40
N LEU A 86 9.53 13.30 -7.50
CA LEU A 86 8.50 12.34 -7.84
C LEU A 86 7.11 12.98 -7.78
N ARG A 87 6.23 12.52 -8.66
CA ARG A 87 4.80 12.83 -8.61
C ARG A 87 4.05 11.73 -7.88
N ALA A 88 3.08 12.15 -7.06
CA ALA A 88 2.15 11.25 -6.38
C ALA A 88 0.72 11.53 -6.85
N ILE A 89 -0.02 10.47 -7.09
CA ILE A 89 -1.46 10.48 -7.39
C ILE A 89 -2.15 9.65 -6.31
N PRO A 90 -2.97 10.26 -5.44
CA PRO A 90 -3.73 9.50 -4.46
C PRO A 90 -4.77 8.61 -5.15
N PHE A 91 -4.95 7.38 -4.69
CA PHE A 91 -5.94 6.47 -5.25
C PHE A 91 -6.82 5.76 -4.21
N LEU A 92 -6.36 5.59 -2.98
CA LEU A 92 -7.12 4.93 -1.92
C LEU A 92 -6.76 5.51 -0.56
N THR A 93 -7.73 5.54 0.35
CA THR A 93 -7.50 5.82 1.77
C THR A 93 -7.64 4.53 2.56
N ASP A 94 -6.67 4.24 3.41
CA ASP A 94 -6.66 3.13 4.35
C ASP A 94 -6.62 3.67 5.78
N GLU A 95 -7.08 2.87 6.73
CA GLU A 95 -7.17 3.23 8.14
C GLU A 95 -6.25 2.33 8.96
N LEU A 96 -5.52 2.92 9.89
CA LEU A 96 -4.83 2.18 10.93
C LEU A 96 -5.81 1.88 12.06
N ARG A 97 -5.88 0.63 12.50
CA ARG A 97 -6.75 0.17 13.57
C ARG A 97 -5.99 -0.50 14.68
N ALA A 98 -6.57 -0.46 15.86
CA ALA A 98 -6.13 -1.29 16.98
C ALA A 98 -6.43 -2.74 16.67
N VAL A 99 -5.43 -3.60 16.83
CA VAL A 99 -5.52 -5.05 16.66
C VAL A 99 -5.30 -5.68 18.02
N LEU A 100 -6.31 -6.42 18.47
CA LEU A 100 -6.48 -6.87 19.85
C LEU A 100 -6.69 -8.38 19.90
N PRO A 101 -6.25 -9.06 20.97
CA PRO A 101 -6.70 -10.43 21.25
C PRO A 101 -8.23 -10.46 21.43
N PRO A 102 -8.92 -11.54 21.04
CA PRO A 102 -10.37 -11.64 21.17
C PRO A 102 -10.92 -11.51 22.59
N ASP A 103 -10.13 -11.92 23.57
CA ASP A 103 -10.44 -11.86 25.01
C ASP A 103 -10.02 -10.55 25.70
N SER A 104 -9.44 -9.60 24.97
CA SER A 104 -9.06 -8.30 25.50
C SER A 104 -10.27 -7.51 25.98
N PRO A 105 -10.23 -6.86 27.14
CA PRO A 105 -11.29 -5.94 27.59
C PRO A 105 -11.55 -4.80 26.58
N LEU A 106 -10.52 -4.37 25.85
CA LEU A 106 -10.64 -3.35 24.81
C LEU A 106 -11.43 -3.85 23.60
N ALA A 107 -11.47 -5.16 23.38
CA ALA A 107 -12.22 -5.76 22.26
C ALA A 107 -13.76 -5.62 22.42
N ALA A 108 -14.25 -5.38 23.62
CA ALA A 108 -15.67 -5.14 23.88
C ALA A 108 -16.11 -3.67 23.63
N ARG A 109 -15.18 -2.77 23.34
CA ARG A 109 -15.48 -1.34 23.10
C ARG A 109 -15.78 -1.08 21.63
N ASP A 110 -16.51 -0.02 21.35
CA ASP A 110 -16.78 0.43 19.97
C ASP A 110 -15.55 1.10 19.35
N SER A 111 -14.74 1.80 20.16
CA SER A 111 -13.51 2.47 19.77
C SER A 111 -12.51 2.51 20.92
N VAL A 112 -11.24 2.76 20.62
CA VAL A 112 -10.15 2.87 21.61
C VAL A 112 -9.35 4.15 21.37
N THR A 113 -8.55 4.55 22.39
CA THR A 113 -7.56 5.63 22.22
C THR A 113 -6.14 5.06 22.07
N VAL A 114 -5.23 5.90 21.62
CA VAL A 114 -3.81 5.53 21.49
C VAL A 114 -3.20 5.28 22.89
N GLU A 115 -3.60 6.07 23.88
CA GLU A 115 -3.14 5.97 25.26
C GLU A 115 -3.59 4.65 25.91
N GLU A 116 -4.84 4.24 25.66
CA GLU A 116 -5.35 2.96 26.16
C GLU A 116 -4.54 1.79 25.60
N LEU A 117 -4.22 1.86 24.29
CA LEU A 117 -3.38 0.84 23.67
C LEU A 117 -1.95 0.85 24.19
N ALA A 118 -1.38 2.05 24.39
CA ALA A 118 -0.03 2.25 24.89
C ALA A 118 0.21 1.69 26.32
N ALA A 119 -0.87 1.46 27.07
CA ALA A 119 -0.80 0.81 28.37
C ALA A 119 -0.57 -0.72 28.31
N HIS A 120 -0.62 -1.31 27.10
CA HIS A 120 -0.39 -2.74 26.85
C HIS A 120 0.96 -3.00 26.18
N PRO A 121 1.49 -4.23 26.22
CA PRO A 121 2.66 -4.61 25.44
C PRO A 121 2.41 -4.37 23.95
N MET A 122 3.15 -3.44 23.31
CA MET A 122 2.98 -3.10 21.91
C MET A 122 3.82 -3.99 21.00
N LEU A 123 3.17 -4.57 20.00
CA LEU A 123 3.83 -5.34 18.95
C LEU A 123 3.93 -4.47 17.71
N MET A 124 5.13 -4.20 17.23
CA MET A 124 5.38 -3.16 16.25
C MET A 124 6.16 -3.68 15.04
N ARG A 125 5.98 -3.00 13.93
CA ARG A 125 6.81 -3.21 12.74
C ARG A 125 8.23 -2.69 12.99
N GLU A 126 9.15 -3.14 12.18
CA GLU A 126 10.55 -2.70 12.18
C GLU A 126 10.69 -1.19 11.92
N PRO A 127 11.75 -0.52 12.42
CA PRO A 127 12.05 0.86 12.09
C PRO A 127 12.20 1.07 10.57
N GLY A 128 11.67 2.21 10.08
CA GLY A 128 11.71 2.56 8.66
C GLY A 128 10.61 1.93 7.80
N SER A 129 9.76 1.04 8.36
CA SER A 129 8.52 0.67 7.68
C SER A 129 7.52 1.83 7.69
N ALA A 130 6.72 1.98 6.62
CA ALA A 130 5.71 3.04 6.52
C ALA A 130 4.71 2.98 7.69
N GLY A 131 4.31 1.78 8.11
CA GLY A 131 3.42 1.58 9.26
C GLY A 131 4.04 2.03 10.58
N ARG A 132 5.34 1.73 10.79
CA ARG A 132 6.07 2.16 12.00
C ARG A 132 6.26 3.66 12.03
N THR A 133 6.70 4.27 10.94
CA THR A 133 6.92 5.73 10.86
C THR A 133 5.60 6.49 11.11
N GLY A 134 4.49 6.04 10.53
CA GLY A 134 3.17 6.64 10.79
C GLY A 134 2.76 6.51 12.26
N LEU A 135 2.95 5.34 12.87
CA LEU A 135 2.66 5.11 14.28
C LEU A 135 3.53 5.97 15.21
N GLU A 136 4.83 6.08 14.95
CA GLU A 136 5.74 6.92 15.74
C GLU A 136 5.35 8.39 15.68
N ALA A 137 4.90 8.88 14.53
CA ALA A 137 4.37 10.24 14.41
C ALA A 137 3.12 10.45 15.28
N ILE A 138 2.21 9.48 15.30
CA ILE A 138 1.00 9.52 16.15
C ILE A 138 1.38 9.49 17.62
N LEU A 139 2.25 8.57 18.05
CA LEU A 139 2.72 8.48 19.42
C LEU A 139 3.39 9.79 19.88
N ALA A 140 4.18 10.43 19.00
CA ALA A 140 4.81 11.71 19.28
C ALA A 140 3.78 12.83 19.49
N LEU A 141 2.70 12.88 18.70
CA LEU A 141 1.60 13.84 18.90
C LEU A 141 0.93 13.68 20.25
N HIS A 142 0.80 12.44 20.75
CA HIS A 142 0.24 12.12 22.08
C HIS A 142 1.30 12.16 23.20
N GLN A 143 2.54 12.59 22.89
CA GLN A 143 3.67 12.63 23.84
C GLN A 143 3.97 11.26 24.48
N LEU A 144 3.71 10.18 23.75
CA LEU A 144 3.95 8.81 24.16
C LEU A 144 5.27 8.30 23.59
N HIS A 145 6.04 7.64 24.44
CA HIS A 145 7.23 6.89 24.04
C HIS A 145 7.02 5.42 24.39
N ILE A 146 7.10 4.55 23.41
CA ILE A 146 6.82 3.12 23.58
C ILE A 146 8.01 2.32 23.08
N GLU A 147 8.54 1.48 23.94
CA GLU A 147 9.45 0.42 23.54
C GLU A 147 8.64 -0.80 23.11
N PRO A 148 8.85 -1.35 21.89
CA PRO A 148 8.11 -2.51 21.45
C PRO A 148 8.44 -3.73 22.29
N ALA A 149 7.42 -4.44 22.77
CA ALA A 149 7.57 -5.74 23.40
C ALA A 149 7.95 -6.83 22.38
N TRP A 150 7.58 -6.62 21.12
CA TRP A 150 7.95 -7.47 19.99
C TRP A 150 8.10 -6.61 18.73
N GLU A 151 9.19 -6.79 18.00
CA GLU A 151 9.44 -6.13 16.73
C GLU A 151 9.54 -7.16 15.61
N SER A 152 8.90 -6.91 14.46
CA SER A 152 8.92 -7.85 13.32
C SER A 152 8.79 -7.15 11.98
N VAL A 153 9.51 -7.63 10.98
CA VAL A 153 9.33 -7.27 9.57
C VAL A 153 8.04 -7.86 8.96
N SER A 154 7.45 -8.85 9.60
CA SER A 154 6.26 -9.55 9.16
C SER A 154 5.03 -9.10 9.90
N THR A 155 4.10 -8.41 9.22
CA THR A 155 2.78 -8.07 9.76
C THR A 155 2.01 -9.31 10.20
N GLN A 156 2.09 -10.41 9.44
CA GLN A 156 1.41 -11.65 9.79
C GLN A 156 1.95 -12.30 11.07
N ALA A 157 3.25 -12.14 11.36
CA ALA A 157 3.81 -12.60 12.64
C ALA A 157 3.24 -11.79 13.81
N LEU A 158 3.08 -10.47 13.64
CA LEU A 158 2.45 -9.61 14.65
C LEU A 158 1.00 -9.99 14.88
N ILE A 159 0.20 -10.20 13.83
CA ILE A 159 -1.20 -10.64 13.94
C ILE A 159 -1.30 -11.96 14.72
N LYS A 160 -0.45 -12.94 14.39
CA LYS A 160 -0.43 -14.22 15.10
C LYS A 160 -0.01 -14.06 16.57
N ALA A 161 0.91 -13.16 16.86
CA ALA A 161 1.33 -12.88 18.24
C ALA A 161 0.20 -12.21 19.04
N VAL A 162 -0.52 -11.25 18.43
CA VAL A 162 -1.74 -10.66 19.03
C VAL A 162 -2.78 -11.74 19.31
N ALA A 163 -3.05 -12.62 18.35
CA ALA A 163 -4.01 -13.73 18.50
C ALA A 163 -3.68 -14.67 19.68
N GLN A 164 -2.41 -14.77 20.05
CA GLN A 164 -1.95 -15.54 21.21
C GLN A 164 -1.92 -14.72 22.53
N GLY A 165 -2.44 -13.49 22.53
CA GLY A 165 -2.47 -12.65 23.72
C GLY A 165 -1.12 -12.06 24.14
N LEU A 166 -0.11 -12.05 23.26
CA LEU A 166 1.23 -11.56 23.59
C LEU A 166 1.34 -10.03 23.61
N GLY A 167 0.28 -9.34 23.23
CA GLY A 167 0.20 -7.88 23.22
C GLY A 167 -0.85 -7.37 22.25
N VAL A 168 -0.75 -6.10 21.92
CA VAL A 168 -1.63 -5.38 20.99
C VAL A 168 -0.81 -4.75 19.88
N ALA A 169 -1.44 -4.44 18.75
CA ALA A 169 -0.76 -3.79 17.64
C ALA A 169 -1.64 -2.68 17.02
N ILE A 170 -0.99 -1.76 16.29
CA ILE A 170 -1.66 -0.82 15.41
C ILE A 170 -1.26 -1.18 13.99
N LEU A 171 -2.23 -1.68 13.23
CA LEU A 171 -1.97 -2.21 11.89
C LEU A 171 -2.97 -1.65 10.87
N PRO A 172 -2.61 -1.66 9.58
CA PRO A 172 -3.52 -1.31 8.50
C PRO A 172 -4.75 -2.22 8.48
N LYS A 173 -5.94 -1.62 8.37
CA LYS A 173 -7.20 -2.34 8.22
C LYS A 173 -7.10 -3.35 7.09
N LEU A 174 -6.62 -2.93 5.92
CA LEU A 174 -6.47 -3.78 4.75
C LEU A 174 -5.68 -5.08 5.02
N LEU A 175 -4.66 -5.04 5.89
CA LEU A 175 -3.83 -6.22 6.18
C LEU A 175 -4.42 -7.15 7.24
N ALA A 176 -5.23 -6.62 8.16
CA ALA A 176 -5.72 -7.35 9.32
C ALA A 176 -7.21 -7.79 9.17
N GLU A 177 -7.93 -7.26 8.17
CA GLU A 177 -9.36 -7.44 8.00
C GLU A 177 -9.78 -8.91 7.92
N ARG A 178 -9.07 -9.71 7.12
CA ARG A 178 -9.36 -11.14 6.97
C ARG A 178 -9.21 -11.92 8.27
N ASP A 179 -8.18 -11.62 9.06
CA ASP A 179 -7.96 -12.28 10.35
C ASP A 179 -9.01 -11.85 11.39
N ALA A 180 -9.52 -10.62 11.28
CA ALA A 180 -10.64 -10.14 12.10
C ALA A 180 -11.97 -10.77 11.71
N GLU A 181 -12.26 -10.92 10.41
CA GLU A 181 -13.47 -11.61 9.90
C GLU A 181 -13.53 -13.05 10.36
N THR A 182 -12.39 -13.73 10.46
CA THR A 182 -12.31 -15.12 10.97
C THR A 182 -12.36 -15.22 12.50
N GLY A 183 -12.41 -14.09 13.20
CA GLY A 183 -12.41 -14.04 14.66
C GLY A 183 -11.06 -14.37 15.32
N THR A 184 -10.00 -14.48 14.53
CA THR A 184 -8.64 -14.74 15.04
C THR A 184 -8.11 -13.58 15.89
N ILE A 185 -8.49 -12.37 15.54
CA ILE A 185 -8.21 -11.12 16.23
C ILE A 185 -9.48 -10.26 16.25
N VAL A 186 -9.45 -9.18 17.05
CA VAL A 186 -10.48 -8.14 17.01
C VAL A 186 -9.84 -6.83 16.56
N MET A 187 -10.46 -6.14 15.60
CA MET A 187 -10.09 -4.78 15.24
C MET A 187 -11.05 -3.76 15.85
N ARG A 188 -10.48 -2.65 16.34
CA ARG A 188 -11.26 -1.49 16.79
C ARG A 188 -10.73 -0.21 16.15
N PRO A 189 -11.62 0.67 15.70
CA PRO A 189 -11.22 1.99 15.24
C PRO A 189 -10.71 2.82 16.42
N PHE A 190 -9.90 3.81 16.13
CA PHE A 190 -9.58 4.85 17.09
C PHE A 190 -10.72 5.89 17.16
N GLN A 191 -10.88 6.55 18.31
CA GLN A 191 -11.85 7.65 18.48
C GLN A 191 -11.60 8.76 17.44
N GLU A 192 -10.32 9.07 17.19
CA GLU A 192 -9.89 9.89 16.06
C GLU A 192 -9.33 8.98 14.97
N PRO A 193 -9.98 8.86 13.79
CA PRO A 193 -9.55 7.95 12.74
C PRO A 193 -8.13 8.22 12.27
N LEU A 194 -7.29 7.21 12.29
CA LEU A 194 -5.90 7.29 11.84
C LEU A 194 -5.82 6.92 10.36
N LEU A 195 -6.02 7.89 9.49
CA LEU A 195 -6.07 7.69 8.04
C LEU A 195 -4.70 7.82 7.39
N ARG A 196 -4.46 7.02 6.37
CA ARG A 196 -3.30 7.12 5.49
C ARG A 196 -3.73 7.03 4.03
N THR A 197 -3.02 7.76 3.16
CA THR A 197 -3.31 7.79 1.73
C THR A 197 -2.34 6.88 0.98
N LEU A 198 -2.88 6.02 0.13
CA LEU A 198 -2.12 5.21 -0.80
C LEU A 198 -1.96 5.98 -2.11
N ASN A 199 -0.74 6.05 -2.60
CA ASN A 199 -0.37 6.87 -3.74
C ASN A 199 0.29 6.03 -4.83
N ILE A 200 -0.02 6.38 -6.08
CA ILE A 200 0.74 5.98 -7.25
C ILE A 200 1.86 7.01 -7.42
N VAL A 201 3.11 6.56 -7.50
CA VAL A 201 4.28 7.41 -7.60
C VAL A 201 5.06 7.11 -8.87
N TYR A 202 5.50 8.15 -9.56
CA TYR A 202 6.31 8.03 -10.78
C TYR A 202 7.16 9.28 -11.01
N HIS A 203 8.19 9.14 -11.85
CA HIS A 203 9.01 10.29 -12.24
C HIS A 203 8.28 11.12 -13.31
N PRO A 204 8.12 12.46 -13.15
CA PRO A 204 7.33 13.30 -14.07
C PRO A 204 7.86 13.34 -15.51
N LYS A 205 9.14 13.03 -15.72
CA LYS A 205 9.75 12.92 -17.06
C LYS A 205 9.57 11.54 -17.69
N LYS A 206 8.96 10.60 -16.97
CA LYS A 206 8.67 9.26 -17.51
C LYS A 206 7.60 9.36 -18.57
N TYR A 207 7.87 8.77 -19.74
CA TYR A 207 6.82 8.56 -20.72
C TYR A 207 5.84 7.52 -20.19
N LEU A 208 4.59 7.91 -20.06
CA LEU A 208 3.52 7.02 -19.62
C LEU A 208 2.88 6.40 -20.88
N SER A 209 3.15 5.13 -21.14
CA SER A 209 2.49 4.37 -22.18
C SER A 209 0.99 4.24 -21.94
N ALA A 210 0.21 3.86 -22.96
CA ALA A 210 -1.23 3.64 -22.81
C ALA A 210 -1.53 2.58 -21.74
N SER A 211 -0.73 1.53 -21.67
CA SER A 211 -0.83 0.49 -20.64
C SER A 211 -0.55 1.03 -19.23
N MET A 212 0.44 1.89 -19.05
CA MET A 212 0.71 2.53 -17.75
C MET A 212 -0.42 3.48 -17.33
N VAL A 213 -0.95 4.26 -18.27
CA VAL A 213 -2.12 5.12 -18.03
C VAL A 213 -3.32 4.26 -17.60
N ARG A 214 -3.54 3.10 -18.25
CA ARG A 214 -4.60 2.17 -17.87
C ARG A 214 -4.39 1.58 -16.48
N LEU A 215 -3.16 1.19 -16.13
CA LEU A 215 -2.83 0.71 -14.78
C LEU A 215 -3.13 1.77 -13.70
N ILE A 216 -2.79 3.04 -13.97
CA ILE A 216 -3.14 4.16 -13.09
C ILE A 216 -4.67 4.29 -12.96
N ALA A 217 -5.41 4.14 -14.05
CA ALA A 217 -6.87 4.17 -14.03
C ALA A 217 -7.45 3.02 -13.20
N LEU A 218 -6.95 1.79 -13.36
CA LEU A 218 -7.36 0.63 -12.57
C LEU A 218 -7.13 0.84 -11.06
N CYS A 219 -5.99 1.42 -10.68
CA CYS A 219 -5.76 1.78 -9.27
C CYS A 219 -6.83 2.74 -8.75
N ARG A 220 -7.21 3.75 -9.52
CA ARG A 220 -8.23 4.74 -9.13
C ARG A 220 -9.63 4.14 -9.07
N GLU A 221 -9.98 3.26 -10.02
CA GLU A 221 -11.24 2.51 -10.03
C GLU A 221 -11.37 1.65 -8.76
N LEU A 222 -10.28 0.95 -8.39
CA LEU A 222 -10.22 0.18 -7.14
C LEU A 222 -10.52 1.07 -5.92
N GLY A 223 -9.90 2.26 -5.82
CA GLY A 223 -10.13 3.19 -4.73
C GLY A 223 -11.57 3.69 -4.64
N GLN A 224 -12.22 3.94 -5.79
CA GLN A 224 -13.62 4.38 -5.84
C GLN A 224 -14.58 3.27 -5.39
N ASN A 225 -14.33 2.02 -5.76
CA ASN A 225 -15.16 0.88 -5.38
C ASN A 225 -15.06 0.60 -3.87
N THR A 226 -13.84 0.60 -3.32
CA THR A 226 -13.61 0.38 -1.89
C THR A 226 -14.27 1.47 -1.01
N GLN A 227 -14.33 2.72 -1.49
CA GLN A 227 -15.03 3.79 -0.78
C GLN A 227 -16.55 3.61 -0.80
N LYS A 228 -17.15 3.11 -1.88
CA LYS A 228 -18.61 2.87 -1.94
C LYS A 228 -19.03 1.78 -0.96
N ASP A 229 -18.28 0.68 -0.88
CA ASP A 229 -18.57 -0.41 0.05
C ASP A 229 -18.48 0.03 1.52
N SER A 230 -17.73 1.09 1.82
CA SER A 230 -17.58 1.65 3.18
C SER A 230 -18.74 2.55 3.61
N PHE A 231 -19.63 2.97 2.71
CA PHE A 231 -20.78 3.84 2.99
C PHE A 231 -22.14 3.09 3.03
N GLU A 232 -22.15 1.78 2.73
CA GLU A 232 -23.36 0.96 2.73
C GLU A 232 -23.62 0.18 4.04
N TYR A 233 -22.90 0.51 5.15
CA TYR A 233 -23.12 -0.10 6.47
C TYR A 233 -23.39 0.93 7.54
#